data_ee0d6526a054f06fac7761135f3ea038
#
_entry.id   ee0d6526a054f06fac7761135f3ea038
#
_cell.length_a   1.000
_cell.length_b   1.000
_cell.length_c   1.000
_cell.angle_alpha   90.00
_cell.angle_beta   90.00
_cell.angle_gamma   90.00
#
_symmetry.space_group_name_H-M   'P 1'
#
loop_
_entity.id
_entity.type
_entity.pdbx_description
1 polymer ?
#
loop_
_entity_poly.entity_id
_entity_poly.type
_entity_poly.pdbx_seq_one_letter_code
_entity_poly.pdbx_strand_id
1 'polypeptide(L)'
;MINELLVNLVSKVLGSGKMTARGNRAFNCPLCNHSKPKLEINFTDNKKGHHPWHCWVCNEKGKYLNTLFKKVKALPEHFSELKSLVKTGYQVKDVEIIKYDLKLPKEFIPIINNNKNIIGKQAWVYLKNRGITIEDIEKYNIGYCEYGRYAKMIIIPSYDKNGQLNYYTGRSFEKDPYTKYKNPEASRNIIPNEHLINWSLPLVICEGMFDAIAIKRNAIPLLGKNIQSELMKKIVTSTIEKIYIALDTD
;
A
#
# COMPACT_ATOMS: atom_id res chain seq x y z
N MET A 1 4.69 0.72 -35.83
CA MET A 1 3.36 0.20 -36.20
C MET A 1 2.38 0.60 -35.11
N ILE A 2 1.12 0.91 -35.43
CA ILE A 2 0.10 1.24 -34.41
C ILE A 2 -0.37 -0.06 -33.78
N ASN A 3 -0.49 -0.08 -32.45
CA ASN A 3 -0.99 -1.23 -31.72
C ASN A 3 -2.52 -1.18 -31.64
N GLU A 4 -3.20 -1.86 -32.55
CA GLU A 4 -4.66 -1.84 -32.65
C GLU A 4 -5.36 -2.47 -31.43
N LEU A 5 -4.75 -3.47 -30.78
CA LEU A 5 -5.32 -4.06 -29.56
C LEU A 5 -5.34 -3.02 -28.43
N LEU A 6 -4.28 -2.23 -28.34
CA LEU A 6 -4.19 -1.16 -27.36
C LEU A 6 -5.17 -0.03 -27.66
N VAL A 7 -5.39 0.29 -28.93
CA VAL A 7 -6.42 1.24 -29.36
C VAL A 7 -7.81 0.77 -28.94
N ASN A 8 -8.11 -0.53 -29.16
CA ASN A 8 -9.40 -1.12 -28.78
C ASN A 8 -9.62 -1.07 -27.26
N LEU A 9 -8.60 -1.38 -26.47
CA LEU A 9 -8.68 -1.28 -25.00
C LEU A 9 -8.96 0.15 -24.56
N VAL A 10 -8.22 1.13 -25.09
CA VAL A 10 -8.44 2.54 -24.73
C VAL A 10 -9.82 3.01 -25.19
N SER A 11 -10.32 2.52 -26.30
CA SER A 11 -11.67 2.84 -26.77
C SER A 11 -12.77 2.26 -25.89
N LYS A 12 -12.55 1.13 -25.22
CA LYS A 12 -13.47 0.60 -24.18
C LYS A 12 -13.55 1.57 -22.99
N VAL A 13 -12.44 2.23 -22.64
CA VAL A 13 -12.36 3.13 -21.47
C VAL A 13 -12.83 4.55 -21.78
N LEU A 14 -12.49 5.09 -22.94
CA LEU A 14 -12.69 6.51 -23.30
C LEU A 14 -13.78 6.75 -24.37
N GLY A 15 -14.34 5.69 -24.93
CA GLY A 15 -15.22 5.78 -26.10
C GLY A 15 -14.44 5.83 -27.42
N SER A 16 -15.13 6.06 -28.54
CA SER A 16 -14.51 6.07 -29.87
C SER A 16 -13.57 7.26 -30.06
N GLY A 17 -12.37 6.99 -30.57
CA GLY A 17 -11.37 8.01 -30.91
C GLY A 17 -11.31 8.29 -32.42
N LYS A 18 -10.90 9.50 -32.79
CA LYS A 18 -10.68 9.93 -34.18
C LYS A 18 -9.19 10.00 -34.51
N MET A 19 -8.78 9.55 -35.67
CA MET A 19 -7.39 9.69 -36.14
C MET A 19 -7.07 11.18 -36.38
N THR A 20 -5.89 11.59 -35.91
CA THR A 20 -5.36 12.94 -36.16
C THR A 20 -4.40 12.94 -37.34
N ALA A 21 -4.16 14.10 -37.96
CA ALA A 21 -3.21 14.23 -39.05
C ALA A 21 -1.76 13.82 -38.69
N ARG A 22 -1.45 13.76 -37.40
CA ARG A 22 -0.13 13.36 -36.85
C ARG A 22 -0.03 11.86 -36.60
N GLY A 23 -1.05 11.04 -36.95
CA GLY A 23 -1.09 9.62 -36.69
C GLY A 23 -1.43 9.23 -35.23
N ASN A 24 -1.79 10.20 -34.37
CA ASN A 24 -2.32 9.94 -33.04
C ASN A 24 -3.83 9.66 -33.12
N ARG A 25 -4.43 9.17 -32.00
CA ARG A 25 -5.89 9.17 -31.85
C ARG A 25 -6.34 10.19 -30.81
N ALA A 26 -7.37 10.96 -31.13
CA ALA A 26 -7.98 11.93 -30.24
C ALA A 26 -9.32 11.44 -29.70
N PHE A 27 -9.49 11.54 -28.39
CA PHE A 27 -10.66 11.11 -27.62
C PHE A 27 -11.30 12.32 -26.92
N ASN A 28 -12.56 12.20 -26.52
CA ASN A 28 -13.14 13.12 -25.58
C ASN A 28 -12.45 12.95 -24.23
N CYS A 29 -12.09 14.06 -23.60
CA CYS A 29 -11.37 14.03 -22.33
C CYS A 29 -12.35 13.90 -21.16
N PRO A 30 -12.38 12.79 -20.40
CA PRO A 30 -13.30 12.68 -19.27
C PRO A 30 -12.89 13.53 -18.06
N LEU A 31 -11.68 14.10 -18.06
CA LEU A 31 -11.18 14.94 -16.96
C LEU A 31 -11.71 16.37 -17.05
N CYS A 32 -11.98 16.89 -18.25
CA CYS A 32 -12.52 18.24 -18.45
C CYS A 32 -13.86 18.26 -19.19
N ASN A 33 -14.38 17.11 -19.60
CA ASN A 33 -15.67 16.96 -20.31
C ASN A 33 -15.85 17.88 -21.52
N HIS A 34 -14.75 18.22 -22.21
CA HIS A 34 -14.82 19.09 -23.38
C HIS A 34 -15.55 18.36 -24.53
N SER A 35 -16.44 19.05 -25.23
CA SER A 35 -17.33 18.52 -26.27
C SER A 35 -16.59 17.99 -27.52
N LYS A 36 -15.38 18.47 -27.81
CA LYS A 36 -14.56 18.02 -28.94
C LYS A 36 -13.46 17.08 -28.46
N PRO A 37 -13.06 16.06 -29.25
CA PRO A 37 -11.97 15.15 -28.91
C PRO A 37 -10.63 15.90 -28.88
N LYS A 38 -10.10 16.18 -27.69
CA LYS A 38 -8.88 16.94 -27.44
C LYS A 38 -7.84 16.20 -26.61
N LEU A 39 -8.15 14.98 -26.15
CA LEU A 39 -7.21 14.07 -25.51
C LEU A 39 -6.53 13.23 -26.58
N GLU A 40 -5.34 13.62 -27.01
CA GLU A 40 -4.54 12.87 -27.99
C GLU A 40 -3.68 11.81 -27.32
N ILE A 41 -3.63 10.63 -27.92
CA ILE A 41 -2.84 9.48 -27.46
C ILE A 41 -2.04 8.93 -28.64
N ASN A 42 -0.75 8.67 -28.40
CA ASN A 42 0.12 8.02 -29.37
C ASN A 42 0.13 6.50 -29.12
N PHE A 43 -0.28 5.71 -30.10
CA PHE A 43 -0.33 4.24 -30.05
C PHE A 43 0.80 3.56 -30.83
N THR A 44 1.79 4.31 -31.27
CA THR A 44 2.93 3.72 -31.97
C THR A 44 3.76 2.88 -31.01
N ASP A 45 3.94 1.61 -31.35
CA ASP A 45 4.77 0.70 -30.58
C ASP A 45 6.22 1.21 -30.50
N ASN A 46 6.77 1.23 -29.31
CA ASN A 46 8.16 1.52 -29.08
C ASN A 46 8.76 0.57 -28.02
N LYS A 47 10.09 0.39 -28.09
CA LYS A 47 10.82 -0.53 -27.18
C LYS A 47 10.70 -0.18 -25.68
N LYS A 48 10.20 1.04 -25.35
CA LYS A 48 10.08 1.52 -23.98
C LYS A 48 8.65 1.43 -23.44
N GLY A 49 7.69 0.95 -24.24
CA GLY A 49 6.26 0.89 -23.84
C GLY A 49 5.64 2.25 -23.51
N HIS A 50 6.18 3.33 -24.09
CA HIS A 50 5.66 4.68 -23.89
C HIS A 50 4.52 4.95 -24.86
N HIS A 51 3.37 5.28 -24.35
CA HIS A 51 2.21 5.74 -25.10
C HIS A 51 1.81 7.11 -24.55
N PRO A 52 2.52 8.18 -24.92
CA PRO A 52 2.27 9.51 -24.37
C PRO A 52 0.89 10.01 -24.77
N TRP A 53 0.28 10.71 -23.85
CA TRP A 53 -1.03 11.31 -24.01
C TRP A 53 -1.05 12.75 -23.48
N HIS A 54 -1.89 13.60 -24.11
CA HIS A 54 -2.05 14.99 -23.73
C HIS A 54 -3.45 15.50 -24.10
N CYS A 55 -4.11 16.13 -23.16
CA CYS A 55 -5.34 16.89 -23.42
C CYS A 55 -5.02 18.36 -23.68
N TRP A 56 -5.31 18.83 -24.88
CA TRP A 56 -5.03 20.19 -25.33
C TRP A 56 -5.96 21.27 -24.68
N VAL A 57 -6.92 20.88 -23.86
CA VAL A 57 -7.83 21.80 -23.16
C VAL A 57 -7.46 21.93 -21.69
N CYS A 58 -7.45 20.83 -20.93
CA CYS A 58 -7.10 20.87 -19.51
C CYS A 58 -5.60 20.73 -19.22
N ASN A 59 -4.78 20.56 -20.26
CA ASN A 59 -3.33 20.41 -20.20
C ASN A 59 -2.82 19.18 -19.41
N GLU A 60 -3.71 18.26 -19.07
CA GLU A 60 -3.36 16.98 -18.44
C GLU A 60 -2.60 16.12 -19.43
N LYS A 61 -1.48 15.53 -18.98
CA LYS A 61 -0.56 14.74 -19.82
C LYS A 61 0.17 13.67 -19.06
N GLY A 62 0.69 12.69 -19.79
CA GLY A 62 1.51 11.63 -19.22
C GLY A 62 2.23 10.81 -20.30
N LYS A 63 3.22 10.02 -19.87
CA LYS A 63 4.02 9.15 -20.77
C LYS A 63 3.42 7.76 -20.91
N TYR A 64 2.60 7.31 -19.97
CA TYR A 64 2.11 5.94 -19.87
C TYR A 64 0.59 5.91 -19.77
N LEU A 65 -0.06 4.97 -20.43
CA LEU A 65 -1.52 4.78 -20.36
C LEU A 65 -1.99 4.40 -18.95
N ASN A 66 -1.16 3.71 -18.18
CA ASN A 66 -1.48 3.40 -16.79
C ASN A 66 -1.77 4.67 -15.95
N THR A 67 -1.06 5.77 -16.19
CA THR A 67 -1.33 7.04 -15.51
C THR A 67 -2.65 7.68 -15.96
N LEU A 68 -3.00 7.54 -17.24
CA LEU A 68 -4.30 7.96 -17.76
C LEU A 68 -5.43 7.14 -17.14
N PHE A 69 -5.31 5.81 -17.16
CA PHE A 69 -6.31 4.89 -16.61
C PHE A 69 -6.58 5.14 -15.12
N LYS A 70 -5.54 5.45 -14.33
CA LYS A 70 -5.71 5.88 -12.94
C LYS A 70 -6.51 7.16 -12.82
N LYS A 71 -6.21 8.19 -13.63
CA LYS A 71 -6.90 9.48 -13.60
C LYS A 71 -8.37 9.37 -13.99
N VAL A 72 -8.69 8.55 -14.98
CA VAL A 72 -10.07 8.34 -15.45
C VAL A 72 -10.82 7.25 -14.67
N LYS A 73 -10.21 6.69 -13.62
CA LYS A 73 -10.77 5.64 -12.76
C LYS A 73 -11.23 4.41 -13.56
N ALA A 74 -10.42 3.96 -14.52
CA ALA A 74 -10.70 2.76 -15.30
C ALA A 74 -10.86 1.52 -14.39
N LEU A 75 -11.65 0.54 -14.84
CA LEU A 75 -11.90 -0.69 -14.09
C LEU A 75 -10.64 -1.55 -13.95
N PRO A 76 -10.51 -2.35 -12.88
CA PRO A 76 -9.35 -3.22 -12.65
C PRO A 76 -9.02 -4.15 -13.80
N GLU A 77 -10.03 -4.67 -14.51
CA GLU A 77 -9.88 -5.52 -15.69
C GLU A 77 -9.13 -4.81 -16.83
N HIS A 78 -9.37 -3.50 -17.03
CA HIS A 78 -8.67 -2.72 -18.06
C HIS A 78 -7.17 -2.57 -17.74
N PHE A 79 -6.78 -2.50 -16.45
CA PHE A 79 -5.38 -2.50 -16.07
C PHE A 79 -4.70 -3.84 -16.33
N SER A 80 -5.41 -4.94 -16.12
CA SER A 80 -4.91 -6.29 -16.40
C SER A 80 -4.71 -6.50 -17.92
N GLU A 81 -5.69 -6.08 -18.74
CA GLU A 81 -5.60 -6.11 -20.20
C GLU A 81 -4.49 -5.18 -20.70
N LEU A 82 -4.36 -3.96 -20.16
CA LEU A 82 -3.28 -3.03 -20.50
C LEU A 82 -1.90 -3.65 -20.23
N LYS A 83 -1.73 -4.32 -19.10
CA LYS A 83 -0.47 -4.98 -18.74
C LYS A 83 -0.07 -6.08 -19.73
N SER A 84 -1.03 -6.80 -20.29
CA SER A 84 -0.76 -7.85 -21.28
C SER A 84 -0.41 -7.29 -22.67
N LEU A 85 -0.96 -6.13 -23.04
CA LEU A 85 -0.83 -5.54 -24.37
C LEU A 85 0.38 -4.61 -24.52
N VAL A 86 0.70 -3.87 -23.48
CA VAL A 86 1.90 -3.06 -23.48
C VAL A 86 3.07 -4.01 -23.22
N LYS A 87 3.83 -4.37 -24.28
CA LYS A 87 5.17 -4.92 -24.10
C LYS A 87 5.98 -3.88 -23.38
N THR A 88 5.86 -3.86 -22.08
CA THR A 88 6.67 -3.01 -21.24
C THR A 88 8.11 -3.48 -21.42
N GLY A 89 8.93 -2.67 -22.03
CA GLY A 89 10.35 -2.59 -21.73
C GLY A 89 10.59 -2.08 -20.27
N TYR A 90 9.53 -1.69 -19.56
CA TYR A 90 9.31 -2.06 -18.20
C TYR A 90 8.99 -3.57 -18.25
N GLN A 91 9.97 -4.43 -18.23
CA GLN A 91 9.93 -5.32 -17.09
C GLN A 91 9.35 -4.42 -15.98
N VAL A 92 8.06 -4.57 -15.60
CA VAL A 92 7.84 -4.78 -14.19
C VAL A 92 9.02 -5.68 -13.94
N LYS A 93 10.14 -5.12 -13.43
CA LYS A 93 11.00 -5.89 -12.59
C LYS A 93 9.91 -6.53 -11.78
N ASP A 94 9.60 -7.80 -12.07
CA ASP A 94 9.00 -8.60 -11.05
C ASP A 94 9.66 -7.98 -9.90
N VAL A 95 8.86 -7.10 -9.19
CA VAL A 95 9.50 -6.54 -8.04
C VAL A 95 9.92 -7.84 -7.51
N GLU A 96 11.17 -8.21 -7.92
CA GLU A 96 11.86 -9.22 -7.19
C GLU A 96 11.49 -8.68 -5.88
N ILE A 97 10.52 -9.39 -5.28
CA ILE A 97 10.31 -9.19 -3.89
C ILE A 97 11.73 -9.42 -3.50
N ILE A 98 12.50 -8.27 -3.54
CA ILE A 98 13.74 -8.23 -2.84
C ILE A 98 13.14 -8.57 -1.52
N LYS A 99 13.15 -9.89 -1.22
CA LYS A 99 12.98 -10.39 0.12
C LYS A 99 14.14 -9.71 0.78
N TYR A 100 13.89 -8.41 1.10
CA TYR A 100 14.68 -7.78 2.11
C TYR A 100 14.46 -8.79 3.20
N ASP A 101 15.55 -9.51 3.51
CA ASP A 101 15.60 -10.35 4.68
C ASP A 101 15.41 -9.37 5.84
N LEU A 102 14.15 -8.92 5.97
CA LEU A 102 13.76 -7.88 6.91
C LEU A 102 14.00 -8.47 8.28
N LYS A 103 14.87 -7.84 9.02
CA LYS A 103 15.21 -8.24 10.38
C LYS A 103 14.75 -7.16 11.32
N LEU A 104 14.34 -7.58 12.51
CA LEU A 104 14.16 -6.63 13.61
C LEU A 104 15.48 -5.89 13.86
N PRO A 105 15.42 -4.67 14.43
CA PRO A 105 16.62 -3.98 14.87
C PRO A 105 17.52 -4.90 15.69
N LYS A 106 18.83 -4.84 15.51
CA LYS A 106 19.77 -5.70 16.27
C LYS A 106 19.65 -5.49 17.79
N GLU A 107 19.25 -4.27 18.16
CA GLU A 107 19.02 -3.83 19.53
C GLU A 107 17.62 -4.13 20.06
N PHE A 108 16.81 -4.88 19.32
CA PHE A 108 15.45 -5.25 19.74
C PHE A 108 15.48 -6.18 20.95
N ILE A 109 14.74 -5.80 21.99
CA ILE A 109 14.59 -6.57 23.24
C ILE A 109 13.11 -6.83 23.46
N PRO A 110 12.64 -8.10 23.50
CA PRO A 110 11.27 -8.43 23.89
C PRO A 110 10.97 -7.96 25.33
N ILE A 111 9.83 -7.32 25.54
CA ILE A 111 9.49 -6.76 26.87
C ILE A 111 9.33 -7.84 27.93
N ILE A 112 8.79 -9.01 27.59
CA ILE A 112 8.55 -10.11 28.54
C ILE A 112 9.83 -10.55 29.25
N ASN A 113 10.95 -10.52 28.54
CA ASN A 113 12.21 -11.06 29.05
C ASN A 113 13.07 -10.05 29.82
N ASN A 114 12.72 -8.77 29.84
CA ASN A 114 13.71 -7.77 30.30
C ASN A 114 13.15 -6.47 30.90
N ASN A 115 12.22 -6.58 31.85
CA ASN A 115 11.77 -5.40 32.61
C ASN A 115 12.75 -4.98 33.71
N LYS A 116 14.02 -5.45 33.68
CA LYS A 116 14.97 -5.23 34.77
C LYS A 116 15.63 -3.84 34.72
N ASN A 117 15.80 -3.26 33.54
CA ASN A 117 16.45 -1.95 33.40
C ASN A 117 15.43 -0.79 33.36
N ILE A 118 15.93 0.43 33.52
CA ILE A 118 15.12 1.66 33.58
C ILE A 118 14.35 1.88 32.26
N ILE A 119 14.98 1.66 31.11
CA ILE A 119 14.39 1.88 29.79
C ILE A 119 13.27 0.87 29.52
N GLY A 120 13.49 -0.41 29.84
CA GLY A 120 12.45 -1.44 29.75
C GLY A 120 11.26 -1.18 30.67
N LYS A 121 11.48 -0.64 31.88
CA LYS A 121 10.40 -0.19 32.77
C LYS A 121 9.61 0.97 32.18
N GLN A 122 10.27 1.96 31.57
CA GLN A 122 9.61 3.08 30.89
C GLN A 122 8.78 2.60 29.70
N ALA A 123 9.32 1.71 28.87
CA ALA A 123 8.62 1.09 27.77
C ALA A 123 7.36 0.33 28.23
N TRP A 124 7.47 -0.44 29.31
CA TRP A 124 6.35 -1.14 29.93
C TRP A 124 5.27 -0.17 30.44
N VAL A 125 5.64 0.86 31.19
CA VAL A 125 4.70 1.87 31.70
C VAL A 125 3.98 2.57 30.54
N TYR A 126 4.70 2.90 29.46
CA TYR A 126 4.10 3.48 28.28
C TYR A 126 3.02 2.59 27.65
N LEU A 127 3.29 1.28 27.50
CA LEU A 127 2.32 0.32 26.96
C LEU A 127 1.12 0.15 27.88
N LYS A 128 1.36 0.00 29.19
CA LYS A 128 0.31 -0.10 30.20
C LYS A 128 -0.63 1.11 30.18
N ASN A 129 -0.09 2.32 30.06
CA ASN A 129 -0.87 3.56 29.97
C ASN A 129 -1.71 3.65 28.70
N ARG A 130 -1.40 2.82 27.68
CA ARG A 130 -2.18 2.65 26.45
C ARG A 130 -3.16 1.49 26.50
N GLY A 131 -3.33 0.85 27.65
CA GLY A 131 -4.21 -0.30 27.80
C GLY A 131 -3.70 -1.59 27.14
N ILE A 132 -2.40 -1.66 26.79
CA ILE A 132 -1.76 -2.86 26.23
C ILE A 132 -1.48 -3.82 27.40
N THR A 133 -1.96 -5.05 27.30
CA THR A 133 -1.81 -6.08 28.32
C THR A 133 -0.59 -6.96 28.06
N ILE A 134 -0.27 -7.85 29.00
CA ILE A 134 0.80 -8.84 28.82
C ILE A 134 0.48 -9.76 27.66
N GLU A 135 -0.77 -10.22 27.57
CA GLU A 135 -1.24 -11.10 26.49
C GLU A 135 -1.10 -10.42 25.12
N ASP A 136 -1.33 -9.11 25.03
CA ASP A 136 -1.09 -8.36 23.79
C ASP A 136 0.40 -8.32 23.46
N ILE A 137 1.25 -8.07 24.43
CA ILE A 137 2.71 -8.03 24.25
C ILE A 137 3.21 -9.38 23.73
N GLU A 138 2.76 -10.47 24.32
CA GLU A 138 3.09 -11.83 23.86
C GLU A 138 2.56 -12.10 22.45
N LYS A 139 1.27 -11.86 22.24
CA LYS A 139 0.58 -12.10 20.97
C LYS A 139 1.24 -11.39 19.80
N TYR A 140 1.66 -10.13 19.99
CA TYR A 140 2.26 -9.30 18.95
C TYR A 140 3.79 -9.26 19.01
N ASN A 141 4.42 -10.02 19.92
CA ASN A 141 5.87 -10.05 20.13
C ASN A 141 6.45 -8.62 20.30
N ILE A 142 5.79 -7.80 21.12
CA ILE A 142 6.17 -6.38 21.30
C ILE A 142 7.47 -6.29 22.09
N GLY A 143 8.38 -5.45 21.61
CA GLY A 143 9.63 -5.16 22.28
C GLY A 143 9.99 -3.68 22.25
N TYR A 144 11.20 -3.38 22.62
CA TYR A 144 11.75 -2.03 22.62
C TYR A 144 13.23 -2.05 22.25
N CYS A 145 13.79 -0.88 21.97
CA CYS A 145 15.22 -0.71 21.76
C CYS A 145 15.78 0.32 22.75
N GLU A 146 16.94 -0.01 23.34
CA GLU A 146 17.62 0.87 24.31
C GLU A 146 18.50 1.92 23.63
N TYR A 147 19.13 1.55 22.55
CA TYR A 147 20.12 2.36 21.82
C TYR A 147 19.96 2.20 20.30
N GLY A 148 20.83 2.83 19.54
CA GLY A 148 20.85 2.74 18.09
C GLY A 148 19.79 3.57 17.39
N ARG A 149 19.50 3.20 16.14
CA ARG A 149 18.54 3.92 15.27
C ARG A 149 17.14 4.00 15.89
N TYR A 150 16.75 3.00 16.66
CA TYR A 150 15.44 2.85 17.28
C TYR A 150 15.47 3.06 18.80
N ALA A 151 16.49 3.77 19.32
CA ALA A 151 16.59 4.07 20.75
C ALA A 151 15.28 4.65 21.29
N LYS A 152 14.85 4.15 22.45
CA LYS A 152 13.62 4.55 23.16
C LYS A 152 12.35 4.43 22.30
N MET A 153 12.30 3.42 21.43
CA MET A 153 11.10 3.08 20.67
C MET A 153 10.53 1.73 21.08
N ILE A 154 9.20 1.68 21.18
CA ILE A 154 8.44 0.43 21.13
C ILE A 154 8.52 -0.07 19.70
N ILE A 155 8.84 -1.33 19.51
CA ILE A 155 8.83 -2.03 18.24
C ILE A 155 7.69 -3.04 18.25
N ILE A 156 6.78 -2.92 17.30
CA ILE A 156 5.68 -3.87 17.08
C ILE A 156 5.95 -4.58 15.77
N PRO A 157 6.42 -5.84 15.78
CA PRO A 157 6.61 -6.64 14.59
C PRO A 157 5.28 -6.97 13.89
N SER A 158 5.36 -7.23 12.61
CA SER A 158 4.28 -7.74 11.79
C SER A 158 4.77 -8.96 11.03
N TYR A 159 3.95 -10.01 10.99
CA TYR A 159 4.29 -11.27 10.35
C TYR A 159 3.25 -11.63 9.29
N ASP A 160 3.68 -12.30 8.23
CA ASP A 160 2.81 -12.87 7.21
C ASP A 160 2.10 -14.15 7.71
N LYS A 161 1.30 -14.76 6.85
CA LYS A 161 0.59 -16.01 7.15
C LYS A 161 1.48 -17.20 7.51
N ASN A 162 2.77 -17.17 7.14
CA ASN A 162 3.75 -18.21 7.41
C ASN A 162 4.61 -17.90 8.65
N GLY A 163 4.31 -16.80 9.36
CA GLY A 163 5.10 -16.34 10.50
C GLY A 163 6.43 -15.69 10.13
N GLN A 164 6.62 -15.27 8.85
CA GLN A 164 7.81 -14.53 8.43
C GLN A 164 7.61 -13.03 8.68
N LEU A 165 8.63 -12.36 9.23
CA LEU A 165 8.61 -10.92 9.45
C LEU A 165 8.44 -10.19 8.12
N ASN A 166 7.33 -9.44 7.97
CA ASN A 166 7.03 -8.68 6.76
C ASN A 166 7.07 -7.16 6.98
N TYR A 167 6.98 -6.71 8.24
CA TYR A 167 7.10 -5.30 8.62
C TYR A 167 7.37 -5.15 10.11
N TYR A 168 7.60 -3.94 10.59
CA TYR A 168 7.47 -3.53 11.99
C TYR A 168 7.21 -2.02 12.10
N THR A 169 6.59 -1.61 13.19
CA THR A 169 6.39 -0.19 13.48
C THR A 169 7.19 0.18 14.71
N GLY A 170 7.99 1.24 14.61
CA GLY A 170 8.69 1.84 15.73
C GLY A 170 7.94 3.08 16.22
N ARG A 171 7.60 3.14 17.52
CA ARG A 171 6.96 4.30 18.15
C ARG A 171 7.72 4.75 19.37
N SER A 172 8.10 6.03 19.42
CA SER A 172 8.75 6.61 20.59
C SER A 172 7.84 6.59 21.80
N PHE A 173 8.40 6.23 22.96
CA PHE A 173 7.75 6.34 24.26
C PHE A 173 8.26 7.54 25.09
N GLU A 174 9.04 8.42 24.48
CA GLU A 174 9.39 9.71 25.09
C GLU A 174 8.18 10.64 25.09
N LYS A 175 8.16 11.60 26.03
CA LYS A 175 7.05 12.55 26.20
C LYS A 175 6.91 13.47 24.99
N ASP A 176 8.03 14.05 24.51
CA ASP A 176 8.07 14.99 23.39
C ASP A 176 9.15 14.56 22.37
N PRO A 177 8.92 13.49 21.61
CA PRO A 177 9.93 12.95 20.72
C PRO A 177 10.07 13.80 19.45
N TYR A 178 11.30 14.04 19.02
CA TYR A 178 11.58 14.65 17.71
C TYR A 178 10.94 13.84 16.56
N THR A 179 10.96 12.51 16.67
CA THR A 179 10.33 11.60 15.71
C THR A 179 9.37 10.66 16.44
N LYS A 180 8.06 10.84 16.24
CA LYS A 180 7.02 10.03 16.86
C LYS A 180 6.99 8.59 16.37
N TYR A 181 7.17 8.38 15.05
CA TYR A 181 7.18 7.07 14.41
C TYR A 181 8.44 6.90 13.55
N LYS A 182 9.02 5.72 13.58
CA LYS A 182 10.12 5.32 12.71
C LYS A 182 9.90 3.89 12.24
N ASN A 183 9.74 3.73 10.95
CA ASN A 183 9.44 2.45 10.32
C ASN A 183 10.64 1.95 9.49
N PRO A 184 10.70 0.65 9.13
CA PRO A 184 11.73 0.14 8.24
C PRO A 184 11.57 0.68 6.83
N GLU A 185 12.67 0.66 6.08
CA GLU A 185 12.67 0.93 4.64
C GLU A 185 12.21 -0.33 3.90
N ALA A 186 10.93 -0.67 4.06
CA ALA A 186 10.30 -1.85 3.48
C ALA A 186 8.97 -1.48 2.82
N SER A 187 8.52 -2.32 1.89
CA SER A 187 7.22 -2.14 1.24
C SER A 187 6.10 -2.23 2.27
N ARG A 188 5.13 -1.32 2.16
CA ARG A 188 3.86 -1.40 2.91
C ARG A 188 2.77 -2.17 2.14
N ASN A 189 3.07 -2.63 0.93
CA ASN A 189 2.16 -3.47 0.16
C ASN A 189 2.22 -4.92 0.65
N ILE A 190 1.82 -5.10 1.88
CA ILE A 190 1.77 -6.35 2.64
C ILE A 190 0.42 -6.48 3.33
N ILE A 191 0.17 -7.61 3.93
CA ILE A 191 -0.94 -7.83 4.87
C ILE A 191 -0.34 -7.87 6.27
N PRO A 192 -0.53 -6.82 7.10
CA PRO A 192 0.05 -6.79 8.43
C PRO A 192 -0.59 -7.82 9.34
N ASN A 193 0.26 -8.54 10.09
CA ASN A 193 -0.16 -9.56 11.06
C ASN A 193 -1.15 -10.59 10.49
N GLU A 194 -0.98 -10.99 9.22
CA GLU A 194 -1.89 -11.91 8.55
C GLU A 194 -2.09 -13.21 9.32
N HIS A 195 -1.06 -13.71 10.01
CA HIS A 195 -1.12 -14.91 10.84
C HIS A 195 -2.13 -14.83 12.00
N LEU A 196 -2.55 -13.62 12.40
CA LEU A 196 -3.53 -13.38 13.45
C LEU A 196 -4.95 -13.15 12.89
N ILE A 197 -5.11 -13.07 11.58
CA ILE A 197 -6.39 -12.71 10.94
C ILE A 197 -7.17 -13.98 10.58
N ASN A 198 -8.41 -14.03 11.05
CA ASN A 198 -9.37 -15.03 10.61
C ASN A 198 -10.22 -14.46 9.45
N TRP A 199 -9.98 -14.96 8.25
CA TRP A 199 -10.61 -14.48 7.02
C TRP A 199 -12.07 -14.94 6.84
N SER A 200 -12.63 -15.67 7.81
CA SER A 200 -14.05 -16.07 7.84
C SER A 200 -14.89 -15.25 8.84
N LEU A 201 -14.27 -14.35 9.58
CA LEU A 201 -14.92 -13.48 10.55
C LEU A 201 -14.99 -12.03 10.06
N PRO A 202 -15.94 -11.23 10.58
CA PRO A 202 -15.94 -9.80 10.31
C PRO A 202 -14.57 -9.15 10.57
N LEU A 203 -14.14 -8.31 9.64
CA LEU A 203 -12.83 -7.65 9.69
C LEU A 203 -12.99 -6.19 10.09
N VAL A 204 -12.14 -5.71 10.99
CA VAL A 204 -12.02 -4.28 11.30
C VAL A 204 -10.76 -3.74 10.64
N ILE A 205 -10.91 -2.68 9.84
CA ILE A 205 -9.78 -1.96 9.22
C ILE A 205 -9.53 -0.69 10.04
N CYS A 206 -8.28 -0.49 10.50
CA CYS A 206 -7.86 0.66 11.29
C CYS A 206 -6.57 1.29 10.72
N GLU A 207 -6.12 2.42 11.28
CA GLU A 207 -4.95 3.12 10.73
C GLU A 207 -3.62 2.47 11.10
N GLY A 208 -3.41 2.18 12.37
CA GLY A 208 -2.13 1.79 12.91
C GLY A 208 -2.11 0.52 13.73
N MET A 209 -0.90 0.07 14.05
CA MET A 209 -0.70 -1.16 14.83
C MET A 209 -1.28 -1.07 16.24
N PHE A 210 -1.19 0.10 16.88
CA PHE A 210 -1.76 0.29 18.21
C PHE A 210 -3.29 0.21 18.21
N ASP A 211 -3.92 0.72 17.17
CA ASP A 211 -5.38 0.68 17.02
C ASP A 211 -5.85 -0.76 16.82
N ALA A 212 -5.15 -1.53 15.98
CA ALA A 212 -5.44 -2.95 15.78
C ALA A 212 -5.34 -3.75 17.09
N ILE A 213 -4.33 -3.47 17.93
CA ILE A 213 -4.18 -4.10 19.24
C ILE A 213 -5.31 -3.67 20.18
N ALA A 214 -5.65 -2.38 20.22
CA ALA A 214 -6.69 -1.85 21.11
C ALA A 214 -8.09 -2.37 20.79
N ILE A 215 -8.38 -2.66 19.52
CA ILE A 215 -9.66 -3.21 19.06
C ILE A 215 -9.93 -4.61 19.64
N LYS A 216 -8.90 -5.38 20.00
CA LYS A 216 -9.01 -6.72 20.63
C LYS A 216 -9.79 -7.75 19.81
N ARG A 217 -9.97 -7.53 18.52
CA ARG A 217 -10.75 -8.37 17.62
C ARG A 217 -9.97 -8.69 16.35
N ASN A 218 -10.66 -9.22 15.35
CA ASN A 218 -10.12 -9.46 14.01
C ASN A 218 -9.85 -8.14 13.29
N ALA A 219 -8.72 -7.48 13.60
CA ALA A 219 -8.41 -6.14 13.14
C ALA A 219 -7.09 -6.11 12.36
N ILE A 220 -7.07 -5.31 11.30
CA ILE A 220 -5.92 -5.15 10.42
C ILE A 220 -5.58 -3.65 10.24
N PRO A 221 -4.31 -3.24 10.48
CA PRO A 221 -3.91 -1.86 10.28
C PRO A 221 -3.53 -1.60 8.82
N LEU A 222 -3.84 -0.41 8.31
CA LEU A 222 -3.45 0.02 6.96
C LEU A 222 -1.96 0.39 6.86
N LEU A 223 -1.31 0.74 7.96
CA LEU A 223 0.04 1.31 8.01
C LEU A 223 0.19 2.57 7.13
N GLY A 224 -0.91 3.27 6.88
CA GLY A 224 -1.01 4.46 6.04
C GLY A 224 -2.46 4.82 5.73
N LYS A 225 -2.67 5.72 4.77
CA LYS A 225 -4.02 6.24 4.44
C LYS A 225 -4.81 5.37 3.43
N ASN A 226 -4.19 4.40 2.78
CA ASN A 226 -4.81 3.65 1.68
C ASN A 226 -4.74 2.14 1.92
N ILE A 227 -5.78 1.43 1.49
CA ILE A 227 -5.76 -0.03 1.42
C ILE A 227 -4.77 -0.44 0.31
N GLN A 228 -3.76 -1.20 0.68
CA GLN A 228 -2.75 -1.69 -0.25
C GLN A 228 -3.29 -2.83 -1.13
N SER A 229 -2.68 -3.03 -2.31
CA SER A 229 -3.20 -3.97 -3.30
C SER A 229 -3.23 -5.42 -2.82
N GLU A 230 -2.25 -5.86 -2.02
CA GLU A 230 -2.24 -7.22 -1.47
C GLU A 230 -3.37 -7.44 -0.46
N LEU A 231 -3.62 -6.46 0.42
CA LEU A 231 -4.76 -6.52 1.33
C LEU A 231 -6.09 -6.50 0.58
N MET A 232 -6.23 -5.62 -0.42
CA MET A 232 -7.45 -5.54 -1.23
C MET A 232 -7.74 -6.87 -1.95
N LYS A 233 -6.74 -7.48 -2.60
CA LYS A 233 -6.88 -8.78 -3.24
C LYS A 233 -7.35 -9.84 -2.25
N LYS A 234 -6.73 -9.88 -1.08
CA LYS A 234 -7.05 -10.86 -0.05
C LYS A 234 -8.47 -10.70 0.47
N ILE A 235 -8.92 -9.47 0.72
CA ILE A 235 -10.31 -9.18 1.12
C ILE A 235 -11.30 -9.70 0.08
N VAL A 236 -11.10 -9.36 -1.20
CA VAL A 236 -12.00 -9.75 -2.30
C VAL A 236 -12.05 -11.27 -2.53
N THR A 237 -10.95 -11.97 -2.24
CA THR A 237 -10.87 -13.43 -2.41
C THR A 237 -11.20 -14.21 -1.13
N SER A 238 -11.46 -13.54 -0.02
CA SER A 238 -11.83 -14.16 1.27
C SER A 238 -13.34 -14.40 1.38
N THR A 239 -13.73 -15.09 2.44
CA THR A 239 -15.15 -15.34 2.79
C THR A 239 -15.69 -14.31 3.78
N ILE A 240 -15.04 -13.17 3.94
CA ILE A 240 -15.47 -12.08 4.82
C ILE A 240 -16.80 -11.51 4.31
N GLU A 241 -17.83 -11.56 5.11
CA GLU A 241 -19.14 -10.98 4.79
C GLU A 241 -19.29 -9.52 5.27
N LYS A 242 -18.50 -9.10 6.26
CA LYS A 242 -18.66 -7.79 6.89
C LYS A 242 -17.31 -7.13 7.22
N ILE A 243 -17.18 -5.87 6.84
CA ILE A 243 -16.00 -5.05 7.13
C ILE A 243 -16.44 -3.81 7.90
N TYR A 244 -15.75 -3.53 8.99
CA TYR A 244 -15.89 -2.29 9.76
C TYR A 244 -14.68 -1.42 9.49
N ILE A 245 -14.91 -0.11 9.36
CA ILE A 245 -13.85 0.89 9.16
C ILE A 245 -13.76 1.74 10.42
N ALA A 246 -12.61 1.70 11.08
CA ALA A 246 -12.29 2.44 12.30
C ALA A 246 -11.04 3.29 12.03
N LEU A 247 -11.21 4.37 11.28
CA LEU A 247 -10.17 5.35 10.97
C LEU A 247 -10.36 6.59 11.84
N ASP A 248 -9.26 7.33 12.07
CA ASP A 248 -9.33 8.60 12.77
C ASP A 248 -10.15 9.62 11.96
N THR A 249 -10.98 10.39 12.62
CA THR A 249 -11.68 11.53 12.03
C THR A 249 -10.79 12.76 12.19
N ASP A 250 -10.10 13.15 11.11
CA ASP A 250 -9.31 14.40 11.05
C ASP A 250 -10.23 15.64 11.01
#